data_79f4002c06eda658f5b88f518f7b214c
#
_entry.id   79f4002c06eda658f5b88f518f7b214c
#
_cell.length_a   1.000
_cell.length_b   1.000
_cell.length_c   1.000
_cell.angle_alpha   90.00
_cell.angle_beta   90.00
_cell.angle_gamma   90.00
#
_symmetry.space_group_name_H-M   'P 1'
#
loop_
_entity.id
_entity.type
_entity.pdbx_description
1 polymer ?
#
loop_
_entity_poly.entity_id
_entity_poly.type
_entity_poly.pdbx_seq_one_letter_code
_entity_poly.pdbx_strand_id
1 'polypeptide(L)'
;MISDYCSLFSATVRELPRFSAVAQMILSQAEDLISLIPYLQSAFSVDNAEGAQLDLIGETIGISRAAMADSSDDAYRAFLKAKLALWRWNGTNESVTSLLAEAFPGQGVTLKDNGDMTVTVENADSESLLPIPAGAALV
;
A
#
# COMPACT_ATOMS: atom_id res chain seq x y z
N MET A 1 26.34 10.84 0.58
CA MET A 1 25.79 11.90 1.43
C MET A 1 26.75 12.40 2.52
N ILE A 2 27.39 11.56 3.36
CA ILE A 2 28.35 12.02 4.39
C ILE A 2 29.49 12.85 3.78
N SER A 3 30.06 12.42 2.64
CA SER A 3 31.12 13.12 1.91
C SER A 3 30.71 14.56 1.51
N ASP A 4 29.47 14.75 1.13
CA ASP A 4 28.96 16.04 0.68
C ASP A 4 28.83 17.01 1.85
N TYR A 5 28.34 16.54 3.00
CA TYR A 5 28.31 17.34 4.22
C TYR A 5 29.73 17.65 4.75
N CYS A 6 30.64 16.70 4.69
CA CYS A 6 32.03 16.94 5.04
C CYS A 6 32.70 17.98 4.12
N SER A 7 32.23 18.12 2.88
CA SER A 7 32.77 19.12 1.93
C SER A 7 32.40 20.56 2.31
N LEU A 8 31.37 20.76 3.14
CA LEU A 8 30.94 22.08 3.62
C LEU A 8 31.93 22.68 4.66
N PHE A 9 32.74 21.85 5.30
CA PHE A 9 33.78 22.36 6.20
C PHE A 9 34.95 22.95 5.41
N SER A 10 35.61 23.96 5.99
CA SER A 10 36.79 24.56 5.38
C SER A 10 37.91 23.52 5.17
N ALA A 11 38.74 23.71 4.16
CA ALA A 11 39.83 22.79 3.85
C ALA A 11 40.76 22.55 5.03
N THR A 12 41.09 23.59 5.77
CA THR A 12 41.97 23.54 6.94
C THR A 12 41.42 22.61 8.04
N VAL A 13 40.09 22.57 8.24
CA VAL A 13 39.47 21.75 9.28
C VAL A 13 39.29 20.31 8.81
N ARG A 14 39.03 20.11 7.50
CA ARG A 14 38.89 18.77 6.93
C ARG A 14 40.18 17.93 6.99
N GLU A 15 41.34 18.61 6.96
CA GLU A 15 42.65 17.97 7.06
C GLU A 15 43.01 17.50 8.49
N LEU A 16 42.24 17.88 9.50
CA LEU A 16 42.44 17.46 10.89
C LEU A 16 41.79 16.06 11.12
N PRO A 17 42.59 14.99 11.32
CA PRO A 17 42.06 13.62 11.34
C PRO A 17 41.11 13.36 12.50
N ARG A 18 41.33 13.99 13.66
CA ARG A 18 40.43 13.87 14.83
C ARG A 18 39.11 14.56 14.60
N PHE A 19 39.09 15.71 13.97
CA PHE A 19 37.88 16.45 13.65
C PHE A 19 37.06 15.70 12.61
N SER A 20 37.70 15.24 11.53
CA SER A 20 36.98 14.52 10.47
C SER A 20 36.37 13.21 10.99
N ALA A 21 37.07 12.49 11.90
CA ALA A 21 36.51 11.28 12.51
C ALA A 21 35.27 11.57 13.38
N VAL A 22 35.30 12.62 14.20
CA VAL A 22 34.14 13.03 15.01
C VAL A 22 32.99 13.50 14.13
N ALA A 23 33.28 14.33 13.11
CA ALA A 23 32.25 14.81 12.19
C ALA A 23 31.58 13.64 11.43
N GLN A 24 32.36 12.68 10.93
CA GLN A 24 31.81 11.49 10.27
C GLN A 24 30.96 10.63 11.22
N MET A 25 31.37 10.46 12.48
CA MET A 25 30.61 9.72 13.48
C MET A 25 29.24 10.36 13.74
N ILE A 26 29.16 11.67 13.85
CA ILE A 26 27.90 12.40 14.04
C ILE A 26 27.05 12.33 12.79
N LEU A 27 27.64 12.54 11.61
CA LEU A 27 26.94 12.54 10.34
C LEU A 27 26.42 11.14 9.96
N SER A 28 27.09 10.06 10.37
CA SER A 28 26.59 8.70 10.12
C SER A 28 25.24 8.44 10.82
N GLN A 29 25.08 8.90 12.05
CA GLN A 29 23.83 8.77 12.78
C GLN A 29 22.71 9.60 12.12
N ALA A 30 23.03 10.79 11.61
CA ALA A 30 22.07 11.60 10.86
C ALA A 30 21.67 10.95 9.53
N GLU A 31 22.59 10.27 8.85
CA GLU A 31 22.32 9.53 7.61
C GLU A 31 21.39 8.34 7.86
N ASP A 32 21.56 7.62 8.96
CA ASP A 32 20.66 6.53 9.37
C ASP A 32 19.23 7.06 9.59
N LEU A 33 19.08 8.22 10.26
CA LEU A 33 17.78 8.85 10.44
C LEU A 33 17.14 9.31 9.12
N ILE A 34 17.93 9.86 8.20
CA ILE A 34 17.45 10.29 6.89
C ILE A 34 16.99 9.08 6.07
N SER A 35 17.70 7.96 6.17
CA SER A 35 17.32 6.72 5.46
C SER A 35 16.02 6.11 5.98
N LEU A 36 15.64 6.40 7.24
CA LEU A 36 14.39 5.94 7.83
C LEU A 36 13.15 6.56 7.18
N ILE A 37 13.25 7.77 6.64
CA ILE A 37 12.10 8.49 6.03
C ILE A 37 11.50 7.70 4.87
N PRO A 38 12.25 7.34 3.81
CA PRO A 38 11.71 6.54 2.70
C PRO A 38 11.28 5.14 3.14
N TYR A 39 11.94 4.55 4.15
CA TYR A 39 11.52 3.29 4.73
C TYR A 39 10.13 3.39 5.37
N LEU A 40 9.87 4.43 6.17
CA LEU A 40 8.55 4.65 6.78
C LEU A 40 7.46 4.84 5.72
N GLN A 41 7.73 5.59 4.67
CA GLN A 41 6.77 5.76 3.56
C GLN A 41 6.43 4.41 2.90
N SER A 42 7.43 3.57 2.68
CA SER A 42 7.24 2.23 2.13
C SER A 42 6.50 1.31 3.10
N ALA A 43 6.86 1.31 4.37
CA ALA A 43 6.27 0.46 5.41
C ALA A 43 4.78 0.75 5.68
N PHE A 44 4.34 1.99 5.43
CA PHE A 44 2.93 2.40 5.56
C PHE A 44 2.21 2.51 4.21
N SER A 45 2.73 1.91 3.16
CA SER A 45 1.99 1.74 1.90
C SER A 45 1.10 0.50 1.97
N VAL A 46 -0.06 0.55 1.30
CA VAL A 46 -0.96 -0.62 1.22
C VAL A 46 -0.26 -1.84 0.63
N ASP A 47 0.74 -1.64 -0.24
CA ASP A 47 1.45 -2.72 -0.91
C ASP A 47 2.42 -3.47 0.01
N ASN A 48 3.07 -2.76 0.95
CA ASN A 48 4.17 -3.29 1.75
C ASN A 48 3.87 -3.37 3.25
N ALA A 49 2.77 -2.74 3.71
CA ALA A 49 2.39 -2.78 5.12
C ALA A 49 2.04 -4.19 5.57
N GLU A 50 2.45 -4.57 6.78
CA GLU A 50 2.22 -5.89 7.38
C GLU A 50 1.62 -5.75 8.78
N GLY A 51 0.78 -6.72 9.17
CA GLY A 51 0.21 -6.82 10.50
C GLY A 51 -0.45 -5.53 10.98
N ALA A 52 0.01 -4.99 12.12
CA ALA A 52 -0.56 -3.79 12.74
C ALA A 52 -0.47 -2.52 11.87
N GLN A 53 0.52 -2.43 10.97
CA GLN A 53 0.62 -1.29 10.04
C GLN A 53 -0.51 -1.33 9.02
N LEU A 54 -0.81 -2.51 8.50
CA LEU A 54 -1.91 -2.73 7.57
C LEU A 54 -3.27 -2.50 8.25
N ASP A 55 -3.39 -2.88 9.53
CA ASP A 55 -4.60 -2.63 10.34
C ASP A 55 -4.85 -1.13 10.53
N LEU A 56 -3.80 -0.34 10.79
CA LEU A 56 -3.90 1.11 10.92
C LEU A 56 -4.36 1.76 9.60
N ILE A 57 -3.86 1.29 8.46
CA ILE A 57 -4.31 1.73 7.14
C ILE A 57 -5.79 1.40 6.95
N GLY A 58 -6.19 0.18 7.32
CA GLY A 58 -7.58 -0.26 7.22
C GLY A 58 -8.53 0.54 8.09
N GLU A 59 -8.16 0.87 9.32
CA GLU A 59 -8.93 1.76 10.18
C GLU A 59 -9.12 3.15 9.56
N THR A 60 -8.07 3.68 8.92
CA THR A 60 -8.15 4.97 8.21
C THR A 60 -9.13 4.93 7.04
N ILE A 61 -9.21 3.77 6.35
CA ILE A 61 -10.15 3.53 5.23
C ILE A 61 -11.57 3.19 5.74
N GLY A 62 -11.72 2.91 7.03
CA GLY A 62 -12.99 2.53 7.65
C GLY A 62 -13.32 1.04 7.54
N ILE A 63 -12.30 0.18 7.40
CA ILE A 63 -12.45 -1.27 7.31
C ILE A 63 -11.63 -1.92 8.41
N SER A 64 -12.29 -2.72 9.25
CA SER A 64 -11.63 -3.51 10.28
C SER A 64 -11.39 -4.94 9.79
N ARG A 65 -10.19 -5.47 10.03
CA ARG A 65 -9.83 -6.86 9.76
C ARG A 65 -10.77 -7.86 10.49
N ALA A 66 -11.25 -7.49 11.67
CA ALA A 66 -12.16 -8.32 12.45
C ALA A 66 -13.50 -8.63 11.76
N ALA A 67 -13.86 -7.85 10.73
CA ALA A 67 -15.07 -8.06 9.95
C ALA A 67 -14.91 -9.07 8.81
N MET A 68 -13.70 -9.60 8.61
CA MET A 68 -13.38 -10.51 7.51
C MET A 68 -13.35 -11.97 7.97
N ALA A 69 -13.75 -12.88 7.09
CA ALA A 69 -13.68 -14.31 7.33
C ALA A 69 -12.23 -14.84 7.29
N ASP A 70 -11.42 -14.30 6.36
CA ASP A 70 -9.98 -14.53 6.27
C ASP A 70 -9.24 -13.28 6.74
N SER A 71 -8.51 -13.43 7.85
CA SER A 71 -7.74 -12.36 8.49
C SER A 71 -6.27 -12.32 8.06
N SER A 72 -5.88 -13.05 7.01
CA SER A 72 -4.52 -12.99 6.47
C SER A 72 -4.19 -11.60 5.89
N ASP A 73 -2.92 -11.21 5.96
CA ASP A 73 -2.48 -9.92 5.43
C ASP A 73 -2.75 -9.79 3.93
N ASP A 74 -2.61 -10.87 3.18
CA ASP A 74 -2.82 -10.85 1.73
C ASP A 74 -4.29 -10.66 1.35
N ALA A 75 -5.21 -11.39 2.02
CA ALA A 75 -6.64 -11.23 1.82
C ALA A 75 -7.10 -9.83 2.23
N TYR A 76 -6.62 -9.34 3.38
CA TYR A 76 -6.95 -8.00 3.86
C TYR A 76 -6.43 -6.91 2.95
N ARG A 77 -5.21 -7.03 2.45
CA ARG A 77 -4.62 -6.10 1.47
C ARG A 77 -5.41 -6.05 0.17
N ALA A 78 -5.82 -7.20 -0.36
CA ALA A 78 -6.66 -7.28 -1.55
C ALA A 78 -7.99 -6.55 -1.34
N PHE A 79 -8.61 -6.73 -0.16
CA PHE A 79 -9.87 -6.06 0.19
C PHE A 79 -9.70 -4.52 0.33
N LEU A 80 -8.61 -4.05 0.94
CA LEU A 80 -8.31 -2.62 1.02
C LEU A 80 -8.08 -2.00 -0.36
N LYS A 81 -7.37 -2.69 -1.25
CA LYS A 81 -7.16 -2.25 -2.64
C LYS A 81 -8.49 -2.18 -3.39
N ALA A 82 -9.35 -3.18 -3.26
CA ALA A 82 -10.68 -3.18 -3.87
C ALA A 82 -11.53 -1.99 -3.39
N LYS A 83 -11.48 -1.67 -2.09
CA LYS A 83 -12.20 -0.52 -1.53
C LYS A 83 -11.67 0.82 -2.04
N LEU A 84 -10.35 0.96 -2.10
CA LEU A 84 -9.72 2.16 -2.69
C LEU A 84 -10.05 2.31 -4.17
N ALA A 85 -10.11 1.21 -4.92
CA ALA A 85 -10.52 1.20 -6.31
C ALA A 85 -11.98 1.66 -6.47
N LEU A 86 -12.88 1.19 -5.60
CA LEU A 86 -14.28 1.65 -5.57
C LEU A 86 -14.41 3.16 -5.31
N TRP A 87 -13.60 3.75 -4.45
CA TRP A 87 -13.62 5.19 -4.23
C TRP A 87 -13.17 6.01 -5.45
N ARG A 88 -12.38 5.40 -6.32
CA ARG A 88 -11.89 6.02 -7.56
C ARG A 88 -12.82 5.76 -8.74
N TRP A 89 -13.85 4.95 -8.55
CA TRP A 89 -14.77 4.60 -9.61
C TRP A 89 -15.60 5.80 -10.07
N ASN A 90 -15.68 5.99 -11.38
CA ASN A 90 -16.44 7.07 -12.02
C ASN A 90 -17.87 6.68 -12.43
N GLY A 91 -18.33 5.48 -12.08
CA GLY A 91 -19.69 4.98 -12.38
C GLY A 91 -19.85 4.35 -13.76
N THR A 92 -18.79 4.15 -14.53
CA THR A 92 -18.89 3.51 -15.87
C THR A 92 -18.55 2.03 -15.81
N ASN A 93 -19.24 1.20 -16.63
CA ASN A 93 -18.96 -0.24 -16.72
C ASN A 93 -17.55 -0.54 -17.24
N GLU A 94 -17.01 0.32 -18.11
CA GLU A 94 -15.65 0.18 -18.65
C GLU A 94 -14.58 0.35 -17.56
N SER A 95 -14.77 1.33 -16.69
CA SER A 95 -13.81 1.57 -15.57
C SER A 95 -13.88 0.48 -14.49
N VAL A 96 -15.04 -0.14 -14.27
CA VAL A 96 -15.18 -1.24 -13.29
C VAL A 96 -14.34 -2.45 -13.67
N THR A 97 -14.32 -2.82 -14.95
CA THR A 97 -13.54 -3.96 -15.42
C THR A 97 -12.04 -3.78 -15.15
N SER A 98 -11.52 -2.58 -15.40
CA SER A 98 -10.12 -2.26 -15.11
C SER A 98 -9.83 -2.21 -13.60
N LEU A 99 -10.75 -1.69 -12.81
CA LEU A 99 -10.62 -1.66 -11.34
C LEU A 99 -10.64 -3.05 -10.71
N LEU A 100 -11.50 -3.95 -11.22
CA LEU A 100 -11.54 -5.35 -10.78
C LEU A 100 -10.27 -6.11 -11.14
N ALA A 101 -9.71 -5.87 -12.33
CA ALA A 101 -8.43 -6.46 -12.72
C ALA A 101 -7.25 -5.96 -11.86
N GLU A 102 -7.28 -4.70 -11.43
CA GLU A 102 -6.28 -4.12 -10.50
C GLU A 102 -6.45 -4.67 -9.07
N ALA A 103 -7.68 -4.80 -8.59
CA ALA A 103 -7.99 -5.26 -7.24
C ALA A 103 -7.74 -6.77 -7.06
N PHE A 104 -8.00 -7.56 -8.09
CA PHE A 104 -7.90 -9.02 -8.10
C PHE A 104 -7.00 -9.52 -9.23
N PRO A 105 -5.69 -9.27 -9.18
CA PRO A 105 -4.78 -9.65 -10.23
C PRO A 105 -4.75 -11.17 -10.41
N GLY A 106 -4.96 -11.64 -11.64
CA GLY A 106 -4.91 -13.07 -11.99
C GLY A 106 -6.18 -13.87 -11.72
N GLN A 107 -7.23 -13.30 -11.14
CA GLN A 107 -8.47 -14.02 -10.85
C GLN A 107 -9.50 -13.99 -11.99
N GLY A 108 -9.25 -13.22 -13.04
CA GLY A 108 -10.14 -13.14 -14.20
C GLY A 108 -11.57 -12.70 -13.89
N VAL A 109 -11.72 -11.82 -12.88
CA VAL A 109 -13.02 -11.31 -12.47
C VAL A 109 -13.60 -10.41 -13.56
N THR A 110 -14.80 -10.74 -14.04
CA THR A 110 -15.52 -9.98 -15.03
C THR A 110 -16.89 -9.55 -14.52
N LEU A 111 -17.38 -8.45 -15.04
CA LEU A 111 -18.64 -7.87 -14.67
C LEU A 111 -19.57 -7.87 -15.87
N LYS A 112 -20.76 -8.46 -15.71
CA LYS A 112 -21.81 -8.51 -16.73
C LYS A 112 -23.00 -7.69 -16.29
N ASP A 113 -23.34 -6.68 -17.07
CA ASP A 113 -24.56 -5.89 -16.88
C ASP A 113 -25.74 -6.69 -17.42
N ASN A 114 -26.77 -6.92 -16.58
CA ASN A 114 -27.97 -7.65 -16.96
C ASN A 114 -29.06 -6.75 -17.59
N GLY A 115 -28.84 -5.43 -17.60
CA GLY A 115 -29.78 -4.46 -18.19
C GLY A 115 -31.05 -4.19 -17.35
N ASP A 116 -31.14 -4.73 -16.15
CA ASP A 116 -32.26 -4.59 -15.20
C ASP A 116 -31.85 -3.87 -13.91
N MET A 117 -30.81 -3.05 -13.95
CA MET A 117 -30.11 -2.42 -12.80
C MET A 117 -29.42 -3.43 -11.88
N THR A 118 -29.22 -4.67 -12.33
CA THR A 118 -28.41 -5.67 -11.60
C THR A 118 -27.15 -6.00 -12.39
N VAL A 119 -26.14 -6.41 -11.65
CA VAL A 119 -24.85 -6.76 -12.20
C VAL A 119 -24.43 -8.13 -11.68
N THR A 120 -24.01 -9.01 -12.59
CA THR A 120 -23.45 -10.32 -12.24
C THR A 120 -21.93 -10.23 -12.25
N VAL A 121 -21.30 -10.66 -11.16
CA VAL A 121 -19.84 -10.79 -11.08
C VAL A 121 -19.49 -12.24 -11.38
N GLU A 122 -18.76 -12.48 -12.45
CA GLU A 122 -18.30 -13.80 -12.87
C GLU A 122 -16.79 -13.91 -12.60
N ASN A 123 -16.36 -15.02 -12.01
CA ASN A 123 -14.96 -15.35 -11.84
C ASN A 123 -14.59 -16.45 -12.83
N ALA A 124 -13.48 -16.29 -13.56
CA ALA A 124 -13.04 -17.29 -14.56
C ALA A 124 -12.62 -18.62 -13.90
N ASP A 125 -12.15 -18.57 -12.65
CA ASP A 125 -11.79 -19.75 -11.86
C ASP A 125 -12.90 -20.06 -10.84
N SER A 126 -13.84 -20.90 -11.20
CA SER A 126 -15.01 -21.28 -10.40
C SER A 126 -14.70 -22.03 -9.09
N GLU A 127 -13.45 -22.15 -8.71
CA GLU A 127 -13.01 -22.93 -7.54
C GLU A 127 -12.57 -22.10 -6.32
N SER A 128 -12.48 -20.77 -6.41
CA SER A 128 -12.24 -19.90 -5.25
C SER A 128 -13.26 -18.78 -5.15
N LEU A 129 -14.46 -19.13 -4.73
CA LEU A 129 -15.43 -18.17 -4.24
C LEU A 129 -14.87 -17.51 -2.97
N LEU A 130 -14.25 -16.34 -3.13
CA LEU A 130 -14.21 -15.41 -2.01
C LEU A 130 -15.68 -15.07 -1.69
N PRO A 131 -16.17 -15.36 -0.47
CA PRO A 131 -17.51 -14.99 -0.10
C PRO A 131 -17.60 -13.46 -0.09
N ILE A 132 -18.15 -12.89 -1.15
CA ILE A 132 -18.65 -11.52 -1.10
C ILE A 132 -19.78 -11.56 -0.06
N PRO A 133 -19.67 -10.86 1.07
CA PRO A 133 -20.72 -10.90 2.07
C PRO A 133 -22.03 -10.47 1.39
N ALA A 134 -23.04 -11.31 1.50
CA ALA A 134 -24.39 -11.01 1.06
C ALA A 134 -24.89 -9.77 1.84
N GLY A 135 -24.73 -8.60 1.26
CA GLY A 135 -25.02 -7.31 1.90
C GLY A 135 -24.25 -6.14 1.29
N ALA A 136 -23.26 -6.37 0.43
CA ALA A 136 -22.68 -5.32 -0.39
C ALA A 136 -23.60 -5.07 -1.62
N ALA A 137 -24.86 -4.70 -1.36
CA ALA A 137 -25.66 -4.03 -2.36
C ALA A 137 -24.98 -2.68 -2.62
N LEU A 138 -24.48 -2.50 -3.82
CA LEU A 138 -24.04 -1.21 -4.33
C LEU A 138 -25.26 -0.29 -4.34
N VAL A 139 -25.41 0.52 -3.31
CA VAL A 139 -26.31 1.69 -3.29
C VAL A 139 -25.46 2.90 -3.62
#